data_d129bd85ad639c088714ea1090e9f42c
#
_entry.id   d129bd85ad639c088714ea1090e9f42c
#
_cell.length_a   1.000
_cell.length_b   1.000
_cell.length_c   1.000
_cell.angle_alpha   90.00
_cell.angle_beta   90.00
_cell.angle_gamma   90.00
#
_symmetry.space_group_name_H-M   'P 1'
#
loop_
_entity.id
_entity.type
_entity.pdbx_description
1 polymer ?
#
loop_
_entity_poly.entity_id
_entity_poly.type
_entity_poly.pdbx_seq_one_letter_code
_entity_poly.pdbx_strand_id
1 'polypeptide(L)'
;VNGKDTEVKKELKETYSTMEECKADILGLYNNIFMIEKGVYPKESENQIWVTFLAGAFRSMRFGIGEAHGGGNAIIYNYLLEKSGFVFDEGTQKVRVDFVKIYPALKELCNLILTIQAEGNYQGAKDLIANYAVNSPSIEALRKKLEILPVDIKPIFEIEQKLK
;
A
#
# COMPACT_ATOMS: atom_id res chain seq x y z
N VAL A 1 -18.64 18.22 5.84
CA VAL A 1 -17.55 19.12 5.41
C VAL A 1 -18.10 20.55 5.37
N ASN A 2 -17.42 21.51 5.97
CA ASN A 2 -17.85 22.92 6.02
C ASN A 2 -19.30 23.12 6.49
N GLY A 3 -19.75 22.35 7.49
CA GLY A 3 -21.10 22.41 8.04
C GLY A 3 -22.18 21.76 7.16
N LYS A 4 -21.82 21.08 6.10
CA LYS A 4 -22.73 20.31 5.23
C LYS A 4 -22.54 18.82 5.43
N ASP A 5 -23.63 18.11 5.45
CA ASP A 5 -23.64 16.65 5.38
C ASP A 5 -23.30 16.21 3.95
N THR A 6 -22.30 15.33 3.81
CA THR A 6 -21.77 14.89 2.52
C THR A 6 -21.13 13.50 2.62
N GLU A 7 -20.70 12.96 1.50
CA GLU A 7 -20.01 11.67 1.42
C GLU A 7 -18.57 11.86 0.93
N VAL A 8 -17.63 11.12 1.50
CA VAL A 8 -16.20 11.16 1.12
C VAL A 8 -16.01 11.00 -0.39
N LYS A 9 -16.76 10.08 -1.01
CA LYS A 9 -16.74 9.86 -2.46
C LYS A 9 -17.09 11.11 -3.27
N LYS A 10 -18.08 11.89 -2.81
CA LYS A 10 -18.49 13.13 -3.49
C LYS A 10 -17.43 14.21 -3.39
N GLU A 11 -16.77 14.29 -2.23
CA GLU A 11 -15.73 15.30 -1.99
C GLU A 11 -14.42 14.95 -2.72
N LEU A 12 -13.98 13.68 -2.67
CA LEU A 12 -12.71 13.26 -3.27
C LEU A 12 -12.80 12.93 -4.77
N LYS A 13 -14.00 12.83 -5.33
CA LYS A 13 -14.23 12.63 -6.77
C LYS A 13 -13.44 11.45 -7.36
N GLU A 14 -12.67 11.68 -8.45
CA GLU A 14 -11.86 10.66 -9.13
C GLU A 14 -10.71 10.11 -8.28
N THR A 15 -10.29 10.82 -7.24
CA THR A 15 -9.22 10.35 -6.35
C THR A 15 -9.71 9.32 -5.33
N TYR A 16 -11.03 9.21 -5.15
CA TYR A 16 -11.66 8.43 -4.09
C TYR A 16 -11.20 6.97 -4.06
N SER A 17 -11.23 6.27 -5.20
CA SER A 17 -10.91 4.84 -5.23
C SER A 17 -9.48 4.56 -4.77
N THR A 18 -8.50 5.29 -5.28
CA THR A 18 -7.09 5.15 -4.87
C THR A 18 -6.89 5.46 -3.39
N MET A 19 -7.57 6.50 -2.88
CA MET A 19 -7.50 6.88 -1.46
C MET A 19 -8.14 5.83 -0.55
N GLU A 20 -9.27 5.23 -0.96
CA GLU A 20 -9.93 4.15 -0.20
C GLU A 20 -9.09 2.89 -0.13
N GLU A 21 -8.50 2.46 -1.27
CA GLU A 21 -7.62 1.29 -1.28
C GLU A 21 -6.35 1.53 -0.45
N CYS A 22 -5.75 2.70 -0.58
CA CYS A 22 -4.61 3.09 0.26
C CYS A 22 -4.98 3.07 1.75
N LYS A 23 -6.13 3.66 2.11
CA LYS A 23 -6.63 3.65 3.50
C LYS A 23 -6.88 2.22 4.01
N ALA A 24 -7.53 1.39 3.22
CA ALA A 24 -7.84 0.01 3.62
C ALA A 24 -6.56 -0.77 3.94
N ASP A 25 -5.56 -0.68 3.06
CA ASP A 25 -4.28 -1.37 3.22
C ASP A 25 -3.51 -0.88 4.46
N ILE A 26 -3.37 0.45 4.63
CA ILE A 26 -2.61 1.00 5.78
C ILE A 26 -3.31 0.77 7.12
N LEU A 27 -4.65 0.90 7.17
CA LEU A 27 -5.39 0.64 8.41
C LEU A 27 -5.43 -0.85 8.74
N GLY A 28 -5.49 -1.73 7.73
CA GLY A 28 -5.33 -3.17 7.92
C GLY A 28 -3.99 -3.49 8.57
N LEU A 29 -2.90 -2.88 8.09
CA LEU A 29 -1.58 -3.04 8.67
C LEU A 29 -1.49 -2.47 10.08
N TYR A 30 -2.01 -1.26 10.31
CA TYR A 30 -2.08 -0.64 11.64
C TYR A 30 -2.85 -1.52 12.63
N ASN A 31 -3.99 -2.07 12.22
CA ASN A 31 -4.81 -2.94 13.05
C ASN A 31 -4.10 -4.25 13.41
N ASN A 32 -3.32 -4.83 12.49
CA ASN A 32 -2.53 -6.02 12.79
C ASN A 32 -1.50 -5.75 13.91
N ILE A 33 -0.82 -4.60 13.89
CA ILE A 33 0.12 -4.22 14.95
C ILE A 33 -0.62 -3.97 16.26
N PHE A 34 -1.77 -3.29 16.21
CA PHE A 34 -2.62 -3.10 17.38
C PHE A 34 -3.07 -4.44 18.00
N MET A 35 -3.42 -5.44 17.18
CA MET A 35 -3.81 -6.77 17.64
C MET A 35 -2.65 -7.51 18.29
N ILE A 36 -1.42 -7.31 17.84
CA ILE A 36 -0.20 -7.80 18.51
C ILE A 36 -0.03 -7.13 19.87
N GLU A 37 -0.17 -5.81 19.96
CA GLU A 37 -0.09 -5.07 21.22
C GLU A 37 -1.14 -5.52 22.24
N LYS A 38 -2.32 -5.98 21.77
CA LYS A 38 -3.39 -6.54 22.58
C LYS A 38 -3.24 -8.04 22.90
N GLY A 39 -2.19 -8.68 22.42
CA GLY A 39 -1.94 -10.10 22.63
C GLY A 39 -2.87 -11.04 21.85
N VAL A 40 -3.59 -10.54 20.84
CA VAL A 40 -4.43 -11.35 19.97
C VAL A 40 -3.58 -12.12 18.96
N TYR A 41 -2.55 -11.49 18.42
CA TYR A 41 -1.54 -12.14 17.58
C TYR A 41 -0.21 -12.29 18.32
N PRO A 42 0.57 -13.34 18.02
CA PRO A 42 1.88 -13.53 18.59
C PRO A 42 2.83 -12.38 18.24
N LYS A 43 3.66 -11.95 19.20
CA LYS A 43 4.62 -10.85 18.97
C LYS A 43 5.64 -11.17 17.86
N GLU A 44 5.97 -12.44 17.71
CA GLU A 44 6.89 -12.94 16.68
C GLU A 44 6.37 -12.69 15.25
N SER A 45 5.07 -12.47 15.09
CA SER A 45 4.43 -12.19 13.80
C SER A 45 4.71 -10.77 13.30
N GLU A 46 5.13 -9.84 14.15
CA GLU A 46 5.27 -8.42 13.79
C GLU A 46 6.18 -8.22 12.59
N ASN A 47 7.42 -8.73 12.66
CA ASN A 47 8.37 -8.60 11.55
C ASN A 47 7.89 -9.29 10.28
N GLN A 48 7.19 -10.42 10.42
CA GLN A 48 6.63 -11.15 9.29
C GLN A 48 5.53 -10.37 8.59
N ILE A 49 4.67 -9.68 9.35
CA ILE A 49 3.60 -8.83 8.82
C ILE A 49 4.20 -7.71 7.96
N TRP A 50 5.22 -7.01 8.45
CA TRP A 50 5.88 -5.93 7.72
C TRP A 50 6.51 -6.40 6.41
N VAL A 51 7.24 -7.51 6.45
CA VAL A 51 7.90 -8.08 5.25
C VAL A 51 6.87 -8.61 4.25
N THR A 52 5.82 -9.27 4.73
CA THR A 52 4.74 -9.79 3.87
C THR A 52 3.98 -8.65 3.20
N PHE A 53 3.68 -7.59 3.95
CA PHE A 53 3.06 -6.40 3.38
C PHE A 53 3.90 -5.78 2.27
N LEU A 54 5.20 -5.58 2.51
CA LEU A 54 6.13 -5.05 1.51
C LEU A 54 6.14 -5.90 0.24
N ALA A 55 6.20 -7.23 0.36
CA ALA A 55 6.13 -8.14 -0.78
C ALA A 55 4.78 -8.05 -1.51
N GLY A 56 3.68 -7.99 -0.76
CA GLY A 56 2.32 -7.83 -1.30
C GLY A 56 2.12 -6.52 -2.06
N ALA A 57 2.71 -5.42 -1.59
CA ALA A 57 2.67 -4.13 -2.28
C ALA A 57 3.25 -4.22 -3.70
N PHE A 58 4.38 -4.93 -3.87
CA PHE A 58 4.96 -5.15 -5.20
C PHE A 58 4.10 -6.06 -6.08
N ARG A 59 3.40 -7.03 -5.49
CA ARG A 59 2.42 -7.84 -6.23
C ARG A 59 1.30 -6.96 -6.79
N SER A 60 0.75 -6.07 -5.99
CA SER A 60 -0.32 -5.15 -6.43
C SER A 60 0.17 -4.17 -7.51
N MET A 61 1.34 -3.59 -7.35
CA MET A 61 1.93 -2.66 -8.32
C MET A 61 2.27 -3.30 -9.68
N ARG A 62 2.38 -4.65 -9.77
CA ARG A 62 2.60 -5.35 -11.06
C ARG A 62 1.48 -5.12 -12.07
N PHE A 63 0.26 -4.92 -11.60
CA PHE A 63 -0.90 -4.67 -12.46
C PHE A 63 -0.99 -3.22 -12.95
N GLY A 64 -0.10 -2.36 -12.49
CA GLY A 64 0.00 -0.95 -12.86
C GLY A 64 -0.41 -0.02 -11.72
N ILE A 65 0.32 1.08 -11.61
CA ILE A 65 0.04 2.11 -10.58
C ILE A 65 -1.14 3.02 -10.95
N GLY A 66 -1.64 2.94 -12.18
CA GLY A 66 -2.88 3.60 -12.60
C GLY A 66 -4.15 2.96 -12.04
N GLU A 67 -4.07 1.70 -11.63
CA GLU A 67 -5.15 1.00 -10.94
C GLU A 67 -5.22 1.41 -9.47
N ALA A 68 -6.42 1.38 -8.88
CA ALA A 68 -6.63 1.87 -7.52
C ALA A 68 -5.73 1.18 -6.49
N HIS A 69 -5.63 -0.16 -6.51
CA HIS A 69 -4.74 -0.91 -5.62
C HIS A 69 -3.26 -0.66 -5.92
N GLY A 70 -2.87 -0.64 -7.20
CA GLY A 70 -1.50 -0.38 -7.60
C GLY A 70 -1.05 1.03 -7.20
N GLY A 71 -1.90 2.03 -7.42
CA GLY A 71 -1.67 3.41 -7.01
C GLY A 71 -1.61 3.58 -5.50
N GLY A 72 -2.55 2.96 -4.75
CA GLY A 72 -2.55 2.96 -3.29
C GLY A 72 -1.26 2.36 -2.71
N ASN A 73 -0.82 1.21 -3.24
CA ASN A 73 0.42 0.58 -2.80
C ASN A 73 1.68 1.38 -3.20
N ALA A 74 1.67 2.08 -4.34
CA ALA A 74 2.76 2.98 -4.71
C ALA A 74 2.86 4.17 -3.74
N ILE A 75 1.73 4.76 -3.33
CA ILE A 75 1.68 5.80 -2.30
C ILE A 75 2.32 5.30 -1.02
N ILE A 76 1.87 4.15 -0.53
CA ILE A 76 2.37 3.57 0.73
C ILE A 76 3.88 3.32 0.64
N TYR A 77 4.33 2.66 -0.42
CA TYR A 77 5.73 2.33 -0.60
C TYR A 77 6.62 3.59 -0.66
N ASN A 78 6.29 4.54 -1.53
CA ASN A 78 7.10 5.75 -1.71
C ASN A 78 7.10 6.64 -0.48
N TYR A 79 5.95 6.78 0.21
CA TYR A 79 5.87 7.54 1.46
C TYR A 79 6.71 6.90 2.56
N LEU A 80 6.57 5.59 2.77
CA LEU A 80 7.34 4.86 3.79
C LEU A 80 8.84 4.83 3.46
N LEU A 81 9.21 4.85 2.17
CA LEU A 81 10.60 4.98 1.73
C LEU A 81 11.16 6.36 2.09
N GLU A 82 10.42 7.44 1.80
CA GLU A 82 10.81 8.82 2.16
C GLU A 82 10.99 8.96 3.68
N LYS A 83 10.11 8.37 4.49
CA LYS A 83 10.18 8.38 5.95
C LYS A 83 11.17 7.35 6.51
N SER A 84 11.93 6.69 5.66
CA SER A 84 12.91 5.65 6.03
C SER A 84 12.33 4.44 6.77
N GLY A 85 11.02 4.21 6.67
CA GLY A 85 10.38 2.98 7.12
C GLY A 85 10.74 1.80 6.22
N PHE A 86 10.82 2.04 4.90
CA PHE A 86 11.49 1.19 3.95
C PHE A 86 12.84 1.79 3.58
N VAL A 87 13.82 0.94 3.29
CA VAL A 87 15.16 1.36 2.88
C VAL A 87 15.54 0.59 1.62
N PHE A 88 15.77 1.31 0.53
CA PHE A 88 16.25 0.74 -0.72
C PHE A 88 17.76 0.90 -0.82
N ASP A 89 18.45 -0.20 -1.13
CA ASP A 89 19.89 -0.24 -1.37
C ASP A 89 20.14 -0.24 -2.89
N GLU A 90 20.67 0.84 -3.42
CA GLU A 90 20.93 0.99 -4.85
C GLU A 90 21.98 0.01 -5.37
N GLY A 91 23.00 -0.32 -4.56
CA GLY A 91 24.09 -1.21 -4.96
C GLY A 91 23.63 -2.65 -5.14
N THR A 92 22.79 -3.14 -4.23
CA THR A 92 22.23 -4.50 -4.28
C THR A 92 20.86 -4.55 -4.93
N GLN A 93 20.23 -3.41 -5.10
CA GLN A 93 18.82 -3.26 -5.53
C GLN A 93 17.89 -4.13 -4.68
N LYS A 94 18.08 -4.10 -3.38
CA LYS A 94 17.20 -4.75 -2.41
C LYS A 94 16.49 -3.71 -1.56
N VAL A 95 15.31 -4.07 -1.11
CA VAL A 95 14.56 -3.27 -0.14
C VAL A 95 14.46 -4.04 1.17
N ARG A 96 14.54 -3.32 2.27
CA ARG A 96 14.34 -3.86 3.62
C ARG A 96 13.42 -2.97 4.43
N VAL A 97 12.88 -3.53 5.49
CA VAL A 97 12.11 -2.80 6.50
C VAL A 97 13.06 -2.29 7.58
N ASP A 98 12.93 -1.03 7.97
CA ASP A 98 13.49 -0.50 9.21
C ASP A 98 12.43 -0.65 10.30
N PHE A 99 12.57 -1.68 11.12
CA PHE A 99 11.58 -2.05 12.13
C PHE A 99 11.41 -1.00 13.26
N VAL A 100 12.32 -0.04 13.37
CA VAL A 100 12.19 1.07 14.32
C VAL A 100 11.36 2.21 13.73
N LYS A 101 11.55 2.49 12.45
CA LYS A 101 10.96 3.66 11.78
C LYS A 101 9.63 3.37 11.08
N ILE A 102 9.37 2.11 10.73
CA ILE A 102 8.21 1.74 9.91
C ILE A 102 6.88 2.09 10.58
N TYR A 103 6.72 1.77 11.86
CA TYR A 103 5.46 2.00 12.56
C TYR A 103 5.16 3.50 12.78
N PRO A 104 6.10 4.34 13.24
CA PRO A 104 5.90 5.79 13.25
C PRO A 104 5.53 6.37 11.88
N ALA A 105 6.23 5.97 10.81
CA ALA A 105 5.95 6.42 9.45
C ALA A 105 4.56 5.99 8.96
N LEU A 106 4.15 4.75 9.26
CA LEU A 106 2.78 4.29 8.96
C LEU A 106 1.73 5.14 9.68
N LYS A 107 1.95 5.46 10.95
CA LYS A 107 1.00 6.30 11.72
C LYS A 107 0.86 7.69 11.12
N GLU A 108 1.95 8.30 10.64
CA GLU A 108 1.89 9.58 9.95
C GLU A 108 1.03 9.47 8.67
N LEU A 109 1.22 8.44 7.85
CA LEU A 109 0.44 8.22 6.66
C LEU A 109 -1.04 7.95 6.95
N CYS A 110 -1.34 7.13 7.97
CA CYS A 110 -2.71 6.91 8.44
C CYS A 110 -3.39 8.24 8.81
N ASN A 111 -2.71 9.06 9.62
CA ASN A 111 -3.23 10.35 10.03
C ASN A 111 -3.49 11.27 8.83
N LEU A 112 -2.54 11.35 7.89
CA LEU A 112 -2.67 12.17 6.68
C LEU A 112 -3.89 11.76 5.84
N ILE A 113 -4.04 10.47 5.55
CA ILE A 113 -5.16 9.97 4.73
C ILE A 113 -6.49 10.14 5.42
N LEU A 114 -6.58 9.83 6.71
CA LEU A 114 -7.82 10.01 7.48
C LEU A 114 -8.21 11.50 7.58
N THR A 115 -7.25 12.39 7.73
CA THR A 115 -7.50 13.84 7.74
C THR A 115 -8.02 14.33 6.39
N ILE A 116 -7.36 13.94 5.28
CA ILE A 116 -7.81 14.26 3.91
C ILE A 116 -9.27 13.82 3.71
N GLN A 117 -9.63 12.62 4.16
CA GLN A 117 -10.98 12.10 4.01
C GLN A 117 -11.99 12.79 4.94
N ALA A 118 -11.63 13.02 6.21
CA ALA A 118 -12.50 13.67 7.18
C ALA A 118 -12.83 15.11 6.79
N GLU A 119 -11.88 15.81 6.19
CA GLU A 119 -12.04 17.18 5.71
C GLU A 119 -12.63 17.27 4.31
N GLY A 120 -12.74 16.16 3.57
CA GLY A 120 -13.11 16.16 2.16
C GLY A 120 -12.10 16.94 1.30
N ASN A 121 -10.82 16.88 1.67
CA ASN A 121 -9.77 17.68 1.06
C ASN A 121 -9.33 17.08 -0.29
N TYR A 122 -10.06 17.44 -1.34
CA TYR A 122 -9.78 16.97 -2.70
C TYR A 122 -8.39 17.37 -3.19
N GLN A 123 -7.92 18.58 -2.91
CA GLN A 123 -6.60 19.00 -3.35
C GLN A 123 -5.50 18.21 -2.62
N GLY A 124 -5.65 17.98 -1.33
CA GLY A 124 -4.72 17.14 -0.56
C GLY A 124 -4.65 15.71 -1.09
N ALA A 125 -5.78 15.13 -1.52
CA ALA A 125 -5.80 13.82 -2.17
C ALA A 125 -5.06 13.82 -3.51
N LYS A 126 -5.27 14.84 -4.34
CA LYS A 126 -4.54 15.00 -5.62
C LYS A 126 -3.04 15.13 -5.41
N ASP A 127 -2.64 15.96 -4.46
CA ASP A 127 -1.22 16.20 -4.17
C ASP A 127 -0.54 14.92 -3.65
N LEU A 128 -1.21 14.17 -2.79
CA LEU A 128 -0.71 12.89 -2.30
C LEU A 128 -0.52 11.88 -3.45
N ILE A 129 -1.51 11.75 -4.31
CA ILE A 129 -1.44 10.87 -5.49
C ILE A 129 -0.34 11.33 -6.44
N ALA A 130 -0.28 12.62 -6.77
CA ALA A 130 0.71 13.15 -7.71
C ALA A 130 2.15 12.97 -7.21
N ASN A 131 2.37 13.08 -5.90
CA ASN A 131 3.70 12.96 -5.32
C ASN A 131 4.14 11.51 -5.09
N TYR A 132 3.20 10.62 -4.74
CA TYR A 132 3.56 9.28 -4.27
C TYR A 132 3.01 8.13 -5.12
N ALA A 133 1.93 8.29 -5.90
CA ALA A 133 1.48 7.26 -6.83
C ALA A 133 2.30 7.30 -8.13
N VAL A 134 3.60 7.18 -7.99
CA VAL A 134 4.57 7.30 -9.09
C VAL A 134 5.48 6.07 -9.18
N ASN A 135 5.92 5.73 -10.39
CA ASN A 135 6.96 4.72 -10.60
C ASN A 135 8.33 5.30 -10.22
N SER A 136 8.69 5.23 -8.94
CA SER A 136 10.03 5.60 -8.51
C SER A 136 11.08 4.65 -9.07
N PRO A 137 12.36 5.07 -9.18
CA PRO A 137 13.44 4.21 -9.67
C PRO A 137 13.55 2.89 -8.90
N SER A 138 13.29 2.90 -7.60
CA SER A 138 13.29 1.69 -6.77
C SER A 138 12.12 0.75 -7.10
N ILE A 139 10.93 1.29 -7.39
CA ILE A 139 9.79 0.47 -7.85
C ILE A 139 10.12 -0.18 -9.18
N GLU A 140 10.65 0.57 -10.14
CA GLU A 140 11.01 0.04 -11.45
C GLU A 140 12.07 -1.07 -11.36
N ALA A 141 13.13 -0.84 -10.58
CA ALA A 141 14.20 -1.81 -10.38
C ALA A 141 13.68 -3.12 -9.75
N LEU A 142 12.82 -3.02 -8.74
CA LEU A 142 12.26 -4.18 -8.05
C LEU A 142 11.22 -4.91 -8.92
N ARG A 143 10.35 -4.19 -9.63
CA ARG A 143 9.40 -4.79 -10.56
C ARG A 143 10.09 -5.60 -11.64
N LYS A 144 11.16 -5.07 -12.25
CA LYS A 144 11.96 -5.78 -13.25
C LYS A 144 12.53 -7.10 -12.70
N LYS A 145 12.99 -7.12 -11.47
CA LYS A 145 13.47 -8.36 -10.83
C LYS A 145 12.35 -9.39 -10.62
N LEU A 146 11.13 -8.92 -10.39
CA LEU A 146 9.97 -9.77 -10.14
C LEU A 146 9.31 -10.32 -11.41
N GLU A 147 9.72 -9.86 -12.60
CA GLU A 147 9.16 -10.33 -13.89
C GLU A 147 9.34 -11.85 -14.09
N ILE A 148 10.40 -12.44 -13.52
CA ILE A 148 10.66 -13.88 -13.57
C ILE A 148 9.65 -14.71 -12.77
N LEU A 149 8.92 -14.09 -11.83
CA LEU A 149 7.94 -14.78 -11.01
C LEU A 149 6.59 -14.85 -11.74
N PRO A 150 5.86 -15.97 -11.66
CA PRO A 150 4.53 -16.04 -12.22
C PRO A 150 3.61 -14.99 -11.58
N VAL A 151 2.72 -14.42 -12.37
CA VAL A 151 1.81 -13.35 -11.93
C VAL A 151 0.81 -13.87 -10.92
N ASP A 152 0.30 -15.08 -11.16
CA ASP A 152 -0.71 -15.70 -10.31
C ASP A 152 -0.69 -17.24 -10.40
N ILE A 153 -1.43 -17.88 -9.50
CA ILE A 153 -1.73 -19.30 -9.57
C ILE A 153 -2.60 -19.51 -10.81
N LYS A 154 -2.19 -20.43 -11.67
CA LYS A 154 -2.98 -20.85 -12.82
C LYS A 154 -3.84 -22.06 -12.42
N PRO A 155 -5.13 -21.88 -12.10
CA PRO A 155 -5.97 -22.99 -11.69
C PRO A 155 -6.15 -23.97 -12.86
N ILE A 156 -6.18 -25.25 -12.55
CA ILE A 156 -6.53 -26.31 -13.49
C ILE A 156 -7.92 -26.80 -13.08
N PHE A 157 -8.92 -26.52 -13.92
CA PHE A 157 -10.28 -27.00 -13.67
C PHE A 157 -10.46 -28.39 -14.26
N GLU A 158 -10.79 -29.37 -13.45
CA GLU A 158 -11.02 -30.76 -13.93
C GLU A 158 -12.08 -30.86 -15.03
N ILE A 159 -13.08 -29.97 -15.00
CA ILE A 159 -14.12 -29.93 -16.01
C ILE A 159 -13.57 -29.61 -17.41
N GLU A 160 -12.56 -28.76 -17.51
CA GLU A 160 -11.91 -28.41 -18.77
C GLU A 160 -11.17 -29.62 -19.39
N GLN A 161 -10.71 -30.55 -18.56
CA GLN A 161 -10.04 -31.77 -18.99
C GLN A 161 -11.06 -32.82 -19.51
N LYS A 162 -12.30 -32.77 -18.99
CA LYS A 162 -13.38 -33.68 -19.38
C LYS A 162 -14.13 -33.23 -20.64
N LEU A 163 -13.97 -31.96 -21.03
CA LEU A 163 -14.62 -31.37 -22.20
C LEU A 163 -13.73 -31.38 -23.47
N LYS A 164 -12.49 -31.84 -23.35
CA LYS A 164 -11.57 -32.09 -24.47
C LYS A 164 -11.63 -33.55 -24.86
#